data_3a77c1708fb863921150f7d11a4ffd0e
#
_entry.id   3a77c1708fb863921150f7d11a4ffd0e
#
_cell.length_a   1.000
_cell.length_b   1.000
_cell.length_c   1.000
_cell.angle_alpha   90.00
_cell.angle_beta   90.00
_cell.angle_gamma   90.00
#
_symmetry.space_group_name_H-M   'P 1'
#
loop_
_entity.id
_entity.type
_entity.pdbx_description
1 polymer ?
#
loop_
_entity_poly.entity_id
_entity_poly.type
_entity_poly.pdbx_seq_one_letter_code
_entity_poly.pdbx_strand_id
1 'polypeptide(L)'
;LAWRAAARGGKIARLASRFERSGLHNVDNVSTISRSMMNKAKEKGVPPERVIFFPNWSEVARFRDVKTEEVDALRRELGLPADKKIILYSGNIGEKQGLENAIEVAARFTDQPWIFAIVGQGGGKARLEKMVAERGLTNVRFFPLQPYEALPALLKMADCHLVIQKRGAADAVLPSKLTNILAVGGNAVITAEHDTELGQLCIAEPGIAVCVEPESVDALAQGIESALALPKDNTVAREYAERTLEKENVLSQFIADIRG
;
A
#
# COMPACT_ATOMS: atom_id res chain seq x y z
N LEU A 1 -12.43 -0.60 -15.42
CA LEU A 1 -13.83 -1.12 -15.52
C LEU A 1 -14.00 -2.06 -16.72
N ALA A 2 -13.48 -1.73 -17.90
CA ALA A 2 -13.59 -2.55 -19.11
C ALA A 2 -12.89 -3.92 -18.97
N TRP A 3 -11.80 -3.99 -18.23
CA TRP A 3 -11.02 -5.22 -18.02
C TRP A 3 -11.79 -6.32 -17.25
N ARG A 4 -12.62 -5.96 -16.27
CA ARG A 4 -13.49 -6.96 -15.57
C ARG A 4 -14.63 -7.48 -16.42
N ALA A 5 -15.09 -6.68 -17.42
CA ALA A 5 -16.10 -7.10 -18.37
C ALA A 5 -15.55 -8.06 -19.44
N ALA A 6 -14.28 -7.90 -19.83
CA ALA A 6 -13.60 -8.75 -20.81
C ALA A 6 -13.45 -10.22 -20.35
N ALA A 7 -13.30 -10.48 -19.06
CA ALA A 7 -13.21 -11.81 -18.48
C ALA A 7 -14.51 -12.66 -18.66
N ARG A 8 -15.64 -12.03 -19.04
CA ARG A 8 -16.94 -12.70 -19.27
C ARG A 8 -17.33 -12.94 -20.74
N GLY A 9 -16.41 -12.74 -21.70
CA GLY A 9 -16.56 -13.21 -23.10
C GLY A 9 -17.77 -12.71 -23.91
N GLY A 10 -18.48 -11.67 -23.47
CA GLY A 10 -19.69 -11.17 -24.14
C GLY A 10 -19.42 -10.17 -25.27
N LYS A 11 -20.44 -9.93 -26.14
CA LYS A 11 -20.38 -8.92 -27.23
C LYS A 11 -20.00 -7.53 -26.71
N ILE A 12 -20.48 -7.15 -25.53
CA ILE A 12 -20.17 -5.88 -24.84
C ILE A 12 -18.69 -5.79 -24.48
N ALA A 13 -18.08 -6.88 -24.00
CA ALA A 13 -16.66 -6.91 -23.68
C ALA A 13 -15.77 -6.72 -24.91
N ARG A 14 -16.14 -7.34 -26.05
CA ARG A 14 -15.43 -7.16 -27.33
C ARG A 14 -15.55 -5.71 -27.83
N LEU A 15 -16.74 -5.12 -27.72
CA LEU A 15 -16.97 -3.73 -28.13
C LEU A 15 -16.15 -2.77 -27.26
N ALA A 16 -16.16 -2.95 -25.94
CA ALA A 16 -15.37 -2.16 -24.99
C ALA A 16 -13.85 -2.28 -25.27
N SER A 17 -13.37 -3.50 -25.56
CA SER A 17 -11.96 -3.72 -25.92
C SER A 17 -11.57 -3.08 -27.23
N ARG A 18 -12.48 -3.05 -28.23
CA ARG A 18 -12.25 -2.34 -29.51
C ARG A 18 -12.18 -0.84 -29.31
N PHE A 19 -13.09 -0.28 -28.49
CA PHE A 19 -13.12 1.13 -28.17
C PHE A 19 -11.85 1.56 -27.42
N GLU A 20 -11.46 0.78 -26.38
CA GLU A 20 -10.22 0.99 -25.63
C GLU A 20 -8.99 0.97 -26.56
N ARG A 21 -8.88 -0.05 -27.44
CA ARG A 21 -7.78 -0.16 -28.39
C ARG A 21 -7.76 1.05 -29.33
N SER A 22 -8.91 1.46 -29.88
CA SER A 22 -9.01 2.65 -30.72
C SER A 22 -8.54 3.91 -29.99
N GLY A 23 -8.95 4.09 -28.72
CA GLY A 23 -8.46 5.20 -27.89
C GLY A 23 -6.94 5.20 -27.71
N LEU A 24 -6.36 4.04 -27.41
CA LEU A 24 -4.91 3.89 -27.21
C LEU A 24 -4.10 4.19 -28.49
N HIS A 25 -4.66 3.94 -29.68
CA HIS A 25 -3.98 4.22 -30.95
C HIS A 25 -4.09 5.67 -31.42
N ASN A 26 -5.10 6.41 -30.94
CA ASN A 26 -5.37 7.80 -31.37
C ASN A 26 -4.78 8.88 -30.44
N VAL A 27 -3.86 8.51 -29.54
CA VAL A 27 -3.13 9.44 -28.66
C VAL A 27 -1.63 9.36 -28.95
N ASP A 28 -0.89 10.43 -28.72
CA ASP A 28 0.55 10.47 -28.97
C ASP A 28 1.32 9.57 -28.00
N ASN A 29 0.98 9.62 -26.72
CA ASN A 29 1.59 8.82 -25.67
C ASN A 29 0.54 8.17 -24.77
N VAL A 30 0.90 7.01 -24.19
CA VAL A 30 0.10 6.29 -23.20
C VAL A 30 0.92 6.19 -21.90
N SER A 31 0.54 6.91 -20.87
CA SER A 31 1.20 6.79 -19.56
C SER A 31 0.48 5.82 -18.64
N THR A 32 1.24 5.10 -17.85
CA THR A 32 0.72 4.16 -16.85
C THR A 32 1.55 4.18 -15.57
N ILE A 33 0.90 3.80 -14.47
CA ILE A 33 1.49 3.85 -13.13
C ILE A 33 2.20 2.56 -12.71
N SER A 34 2.21 1.52 -13.55
CA SER A 34 2.90 0.26 -13.26
C SER A 34 3.49 -0.39 -14.50
N ARG A 35 4.54 -1.19 -14.31
CA ARG A 35 5.18 -1.96 -15.37
C ARG A 35 4.24 -3.01 -15.97
N SER A 36 3.41 -3.64 -15.14
CA SER A 36 2.36 -4.56 -15.58
C SER A 36 1.36 -3.87 -16.53
N MET A 37 0.94 -2.64 -16.22
CA MET A 37 0.06 -1.88 -17.11
C MET A 37 0.76 -1.44 -18.40
N MET A 38 2.07 -1.13 -18.36
CA MET A 38 2.86 -0.87 -19.57
C MET A 38 2.84 -2.08 -20.50
N ASN A 39 3.09 -3.27 -19.96
CA ASN A 39 3.08 -4.51 -20.75
C ASN A 39 1.69 -4.75 -21.38
N LYS A 40 0.61 -4.56 -20.62
CA LYS A 40 -0.76 -4.65 -21.14
C LYS A 40 -1.06 -3.64 -22.25
N ALA A 41 -0.51 -2.42 -22.18
CA ALA A 41 -0.65 -1.44 -23.26
C ALA A 41 0.09 -1.91 -24.54
N LYS A 42 1.31 -2.44 -24.40
CA LYS A 42 2.10 -3.02 -25.51
C LYS A 42 1.38 -4.24 -26.12
N GLU A 43 0.85 -5.14 -25.32
CA GLU A 43 0.04 -6.29 -25.77
C GLU A 43 -1.20 -5.87 -26.57
N LYS A 44 -1.74 -4.68 -26.30
CA LYS A 44 -2.85 -4.08 -27.05
C LYS A 44 -2.41 -3.38 -28.32
N GLY A 45 -1.10 -3.41 -28.65
CA GLY A 45 -0.53 -2.89 -29.88
C GLY A 45 -0.05 -1.44 -29.79
N VAL A 46 0.08 -0.86 -28.60
CA VAL A 46 0.74 0.46 -28.44
C VAL A 46 2.23 0.28 -28.65
N PRO A 47 2.86 1.05 -29.54
CA PRO A 47 4.31 1.00 -29.76
C PRO A 47 5.07 1.25 -28.44
N PRO A 48 6.14 0.47 -28.14
CA PRO A 48 6.87 0.57 -26.88
C PRO A 48 7.37 1.97 -26.55
N GLU A 49 7.81 2.72 -27.54
CA GLU A 49 8.31 4.10 -27.45
C GLU A 49 7.23 5.13 -27.08
N ARG A 50 5.96 4.77 -27.24
CA ARG A 50 4.80 5.60 -26.85
C ARG A 50 4.25 5.24 -25.49
N VAL A 51 4.79 4.23 -24.79
CA VAL A 51 4.34 3.80 -23.47
C VAL A 51 5.28 4.36 -22.42
N ILE A 52 4.79 5.33 -21.65
CA ILE A 52 5.55 6.07 -20.63
C ILE A 52 5.21 5.54 -19.24
N PHE A 53 6.25 5.33 -18.43
CA PHE A 53 6.08 4.99 -17.02
C PHE A 53 5.90 6.27 -16.20
N PHE A 54 4.76 6.38 -15.53
CA PHE A 54 4.44 7.52 -14.67
C PHE A 54 3.92 7.00 -13.32
N PRO A 55 4.82 6.59 -12.43
CA PRO A 55 4.44 5.98 -11.15
C PRO A 55 3.74 6.97 -10.21
N ASN A 56 3.06 6.44 -9.20
CA ASN A 56 2.63 7.23 -8.06
C ASN A 56 3.87 7.83 -7.39
N TRP A 57 3.76 9.06 -6.91
CA TRP A 57 4.83 9.77 -6.19
C TRP A 57 4.45 10.10 -4.76
N SER A 58 5.44 10.52 -3.97
CA SER A 58 5.27 11.07 -2.63
C SER A 58 6.04 12.40 -2.53
N GLU A 59 5.58 13.28 -1.66
CA GLU A 59 6.35 14.46 -1.21
C GLU A 59 7.34 14.00 -0.12
N VAL A 60 8.42 13.30 -0.54
CA VAL A 60 9.32 12.57 0.36
C VAL A 60 9.88 13.46 1.46
N ALA A 61 10.24 14.72 1.15
CA ALA A 61 10.74 15.68 2.14
C ALA A 61 9.78 15.86 3.32
N ARG A 62 8.47 15.87 3.05
CA ARG A 62 7.44 15.99 4.09
C ARG A 62 7.42 14.81 5.08
N PHE A 63 7.76 13.63 4.62
CA PHE A 63 7.76 12.40 5.43
C PHE A 63 9.10 12.13 6.10
N ARG A 64 10.19 12.70 5.58
CA ARG A 64 11.55 12.54 6.12
C ARG A 64 11.75 13.29 7.42
N ASP A 65 11.29 14.55 7.49
CA ASP A 65 11.65 15.50 8.54
C ASP A 65 10.58 15.57 9.66
N VAL A 66 9.92 14.46 9.96
CA VAL A 66 8.89 14.37 11.02
C VAL A 66 9.54 14.47 12.39
N LYS A 67 9.10 15.44 13.19
CA LYS A 67 9.62 15.68 14.54
C LYS A 67 9.04 14.70 15.56
N THR A 68 9.86 14.29 16.50
CA THR A 68 9.44 13.38 17.59
C THR A 68 8.28 13.96 18.38
N GLU A 69 8.28 15.27 18.63
CA GLU A 69 7.22 15.96 19.38
C GLU A 69 5.87 15.88 18.70
N GLU A 70 5.83 15.89 17.36
CA GLU A 70 4.60 15.73 16.55
C GLU A 70 4.06 14.30 16.66
N VAL A 71 4.96 13.31 16.63
CA VAL A 71 4.63 11.90 16.81
C VAL A 71 4.05 11.65 18.21
N ASP A 72 4.70 12.18 19.25
CA ASP A 72 4.29 12.02 20.64
C ASP A 72 2.97 12.75 20.93
N ALA A 73 2.76 13.92 20.33
CA ALA A 73 1.51 14.67 20.45
C ALA A 73 0.34 13.88 19.85
N LEU A 74 0.49 13.39 18.62
CA LEU A 74 -0.54 12.57 17.95
C LEU A 74 -0.80 11.26 18.71
N ARG A 75 0.24 10.61 19.21
CA ARG A 75 0.13 9.37 19.99
C ARG A 75 -0.71 9.58 21.26
N ARG A 76 -0.50 10.71 21.96
CA ARG A 76 -1.31 11.10 23.15
C ARG A 76 -2.74 11.43 22.77
N GLU A 77 -2.95 12.18 21.67
CA GLU A 77 -4.28 12.53 21.17
C GLU A 77 -5.11 11.28 20.86
N LEU A 78 -4.48 10.28 20.23
CA LEU A 78 -5.12 9.00 19.92
C LEU A 78 -5.23 8.06 21.13
N GLY A 79 -4.73 8.46 22.30
CA GLY A 79 -4.76 7.66 23.52
C GLY A 79 -3.96 6.35 23.41
N LEU A 80 -2.92 6.32 22.55
CA LEU A 80 -2.07 5.15 22.34
C LEU A 80 -0.96 5.10 23.39
N PRO A 81 -0.81 3.97 24.14
CA PRO A 81 0.19 3.85 25.21
C PRO A 81 1.62 3.95 24.66
N ALA A 82 2.50 4.63 25.38
CA ALA A 82 3.89 4.85 24.95
C ALA A 82 4.74 3.57 24.95
N ASP A 83 4.41 2.62 25.83
CA ASP A 83 5.09 1.34 26.02
C ASP A 83 4.65 0.23 25.04
N LYS A 84 3.68 0.50 24.18
CA LYS A 84 3.17 -0.49 23.22
C LYS A 84 3.73 -0.25 21.82
N LYS A 85 4.01 -1.32 21.10
CA LYS A 85 4.33 -1.25 19.66
C LYS A 85 3.05 -1.07 18.84
N ILE A 86 3.11 -0.23 17.82
CA ILE A 86 1.97 0.10 16.98
C ILE A 86 2.09 -0.62 15.64
N ILE A 87 1.13 -1.50 15.36
CA ILE A 87 0.92 -2.15 14.08
C ILE A 87 -0.20 -1.39 13.39
N LEU A 88 0.14 -0.60 12.38
CA LEU A 88 -0.75 0.38 11.76
C LEU A 88 -1.30 -0.12 10.42
N TYR A 89 -2.60 -0.11 10.28
CA TYR A 89 -3.28 -0.04 9.01
C TYR A 89 -3.86 1.36 8.81
N SER A 90 -3.54 2.03 7.70
CA SER A 90 -4.15 3.32 7.34
C SER A 90 -4.70 3.26 5.92
N GLY A 91 -6.00 3.56 5.75
CA GLY A 91 -6.64 3.60 4.44
C GLY A 91 -8.10 3.14 4.40
N ASN A 92 -8.57 2.80 3.20
CA ASN A 92 -9.93 2.33 2.99
C ASN A 92 -10.15 0.94 3.62
N ILE A 93 -11.19 0.81 4.44
CA ILE A 93 -11.60 -0.46 5.09
C ILE A 93 -12.66 -1.14 4.21
N GLY A 94 -12.20 -1.79 3.14
CA GLY A 94 -13.06 -2.49 2.18
C GLY A 94 -12.83 -4.00 2.17
N GLU A 95 -13.69 -4.72 1.45
CA GLU A 95 -13.64 -6.18 1.34
C GLU A 95 -12.35 -6.72 0.70
N LYS A 96 -11.73 -5.92 -0.18
CA LYS A 96 -10.53 -6.34 -0.91
C LYS A 96 -9.26 -6.36 -0.06
N GLN A 97 -9.27 -5.65 1.05
CA GLN A 97 -8.11 -5.53 1.92
C GLN A 97 -7.89 -6.77 2.80
N GLY A 98 -8.93 -7.54 3.10
CA GLY A 98 -8.79 -8.75 3.90
C GLY A 98 -8.33 -8.47 5.34
N LEU A 99 -8.79 -7.34 5.92
CA LEU A 99 -8.41 -6.92 7.27
C LEU A 99 -8.84 -7.88 8.37
N GLU A 100 -9.73 -8.82 8.06
CA GLU A 100 -10.10 -9.92 8.95
C GLU A 100 -8.86 -10.71 9.40
N ASN A 101 -7.90 -10.92 8.49
CA ASN A 101 -6.67 -11.63 8.84
C ASN A 101 -5.85 -10.87 9.88
N ALA A 102 -5.85 -9.52 9.84
CA ALA A 102 -5.19 -8.73 10.88
C ALA A 102 -5.88 -8.86 12.24
N ILE A 103 -7.21 -8.98 12.27
CA ILE A 103 -7.95 -9.25 13.51
C ILE A 103 -7.65 -10.66 14.04
N GLU A 104 -7.55 -11.67 13.15
CA GLU A 104 -7.15 -13.03 13.52
C GLU A 104 -5.74 -13.06 14.14
N VAL A 105 -4.79 -12.32 13.53
CA VAL A 105 -3.44 -12.19 14.08
C VAL A 105 -3.49 -11.48 15.44
N ALA A 106 -4.23 -10.38 15.57
CA ALA A 106 -4.35 -9.66 16.84
C ALA A 106 -4.88 -10.55 17.97
N ALA A 107 -5.81 -11.47 17.65
CA ALA A 107 -6.35 -12.43 18.63
C ALA A 107 -5.28 -13.44 19.12
N ARG A 108 -4.24 -13.71 18.35
CA ARG A 108 -3.13 -14.61 18.77
C ARG A 108 -2.11 -13.93 19.66
N PHE A 109 -2.03 -12.59 19.61
CA PHE A 109 -0.99 -11.79 20.27
C PHE A 109 -1.57 -10.86 21.34
N THR A 110 -2.60 -11.31 22.07
CA THR A 110 -3.21 -10.54 23.17
C THR A 110 -2.26 -10.28 24.32
N ASP A 111 -1.29 -11.17 24.54
CA ASP A 111 -0.29 -11.09 25.62
C ASP A 111 0.92 -10.22 25.24
N GLN A 112 1.03 -9.83 23.97
CA GLN A 112 2.13 -9.00 23.49
C GLN A 112 1.84 -7.50 23.76
N PRO A 113 2.88 -6.69 23.96
CA PRO A 113 2.74 -5.25 24.09
C PRO A 113 2.46 -4.56 22.77
N TRP A 114 1.48 -5.05 22.00
CA TRP A 114 1.15 -4.58 20.65
C TRP A 114 -0.26 -4.00 20.62
N ILE A 115 -0.42 -2.93 19.82
CA ILE A 115 -1.72 -2.36 19.45
C ILE A 115 -1.85 -2.40 17.94
N PHE A 116 -2.91 -3.03 17.47
CA PHE A 116 -3.33 -2.97 16.07
C PHE A 116 -4.21 -1.72 15.88
N ALA A 117 -3.63 -0.66 15.34
CA ALA A 117 -4.31 0.59 15.07
C ALA A 117 -4.87 0.58 13.64
N ILE A 118 -6.19 0.60 13.50
CA ILE A 118 -6.88 0.61 12.21
C ILE A 118 -7.46 2.01 11.99
N VAL A 119 -6.80 2.79 11.14
CA VAL A 119 -7.16 4.17 10.82
C VAL A 119 -7.83 4.21 9.46
N GLY A 120 -9.11 4.59 9.43
CA GLY A 120 -9.80 4.67 8.14
C GLY A 120 -11.30 4.57 8.21
N GLN A 121 -11.90 4.52 7.01
CA GLN A 121 -13.32 4.33 6.79
C GLN A 121 -13.56 3.34 5.66
N GLY A 122 -14.76 2.79 5.59
CA GLY A 122 -15.16 1.89 4.51
C GLY A 122 -16.24 0.91 4.93
N GLY A 123 -16.84 0.23 3.96
CA GLY A 123 -17.98 -0.67 4.19
C GLY A 123 -17.68 -1.89 5.07
N GLY A 124 -16.40 -2.26 5.23
CA GLY A 124 -15.98 -3.37 6.07
C GLY A 124 -15.84 -3.03 7.56
N LYS A 125 -15.83 -1.73 7.95
CA LYS A 125 -15.50 -1.29 9.30
C LYS A 125 -16.41 -1.90 10.35
N ALA A 126 -17.73 -1.77 10.20
CA ALA A 126 -18.70 -2.28 11.17
C ALA A 126 -18.57 -3.80 11.43
N ARG A 127 -18.24 -4.56 10.36
CA ARG A 127 -18.00 -6.01 10.47
C ARG A 127 -16.74 -6.30 11.29
N LEU A 128 -15.66 -5.56 11.07
CA LEU A 128 -14.41 -5.73 11.82
C LEU A 128 -14.59 -5.33 13.29
N GLU A 129 -15.28 -4.22 13.59
CA GLU A 129 -15.61 -3.79 14.93
C GLU A 129 -16.42 -4.86 15.69
N LYS A 130 -17.40 -5.48 15.00
CA LYS A 130 -18.16 -6.59 15.53
C LYS A 130 -17.26 -7.79 15.85
N MET A 131 -16.37 -8.19 14.94
CA MET A 131 -15.42 -9.29 15.19
C MET A 131 -14.52 -9.03 16.40
N VAL A 132 -14.05 -7.80 16.57
CA VAL A 132 -13.22 -7.39 17.72
C VAL A 132 -14.03 -7.49 19.02
N ALA A 133 -15.27 -7.00 19.03
CA ALA A 133 -16.14 -7.03 20.20
C ALA A 133 -16.53 -8.47 20.59
N GLU A 134 -16.92 -9.31 19.64
CA GLU A 134 -17.29 -10.72 19.88
C GLU A 134 -16.13 -11.54 20.45
N ARG A 135 -14.89 -11.17 20.17
CA ARG A 135 -13.68 -11.85 20.68
C ARG A 135 -13.10 -11.19 21.93
N GLY A 136 -13.66 -10.07 22.37
CA GLY A 136 -13.17 -9.33 23.54
C GLY A 136 -11.73 -8.79 23.37
N LEU A 137 -11.31 -8.46 22.14
CA LEU A 137 -9.95 -8.00 21.89
C LEU A 137 -9.74 -6.57 22.41
N THR A 138 -8.76 -6.38 23.27
CA THR A 138 -8.37 -5.06 23.82
C THR A 138 -7.16 -4.44 23.11
N ASN A 139 -6.49 -5.22 22.29
CA ASN A 139 -5.30 -4.83 21.52
C ASN A 139 -5.59 -4.36 20.09
N VAL A 140 -6.87 -4.20 19.72
CA VAL A 140 -7.30 -3.62 18.43
C VAL A 140 -8.05 -2.33 18.68
N ARG A 141 -7.68 -1.26 17.99
CA ARG A 141 -8.32 0.06 18.12
C ARG A 141 -8.62 0.64 16.74
N PHE A 142 -9.81 1.21 16.59
CA PHE A 142 -10.27 1.87 15.37
C PHE A 142 -10.24 3.39 15.54
N PHE A 143 -9.73 4.07 14.54
CA PHE A 143 -9.65 5.52 14.50
C PHE A 143 -10.26 6.05 13.20
N PRO A 144 -10.82 7.28 13.21
CA PRO A 144 -11.22 7.95 11.98
C PRO A 144 -10.01 8.28 11.10
N LEU A 145 -10.24 8.60 9.84
CA LEU A 145 -9.19 9.18 8.98
C LEU A 145 -8.62 10.41 9.65
N GLN A 146 -7.30 10.48 9.70
CA GLN A 146 -6.61 11.63 10.23
C GLN A 146 -6.45 12.72 9.16
N PRO A 147 -6.36 13.99 9.55
CA PRO A 147 -6.03 15.08 8.63
C PRO A 147 -4.74 14.79 7.85
N TYR A 148 -4.66 15.29 6.62
CA TYR A 148 -3.49 15.07 5.76
C TYR A 148 -2.19 15.59 6.40
N GLU A 149 -2.30 16.66 7.18
CA GLU A 149 -1.19 17.25 7.92
C GLU A 149 -0.62 16.33 9.00
N ALA A 150 -1.47 15.52 9.62
CA ALA A 150 -1.06 14.55 10.64
C ALA A 150 -0.52 13.23 10.06
N LEU A 151 -0.67 13.01 8.74
CA LEU A 151 -0.28 11.75 8.09
C LEU A 151 1.21 11.40 8.29
N PRO A 152 2.17 12.32 8.18
CA PRO A 152 3.58 12.00 8.43
C PRO A 152 3.83 11.51 9.85
N ALA A 153 3.26 12.17 10.86
CA ALA A 153 3.37 11.77 12.27
C ALA A 153 2.69 10.42 12.52
N LEU A 154 1.51 10.20 11.91
CA LEU A 154 0.79 8.92 12.00
C LEU A 154 1.61 7.75 11.47
N LEU A 155 2.25 7.93 10.31
CA LEU A 155 3.09 6.88 9.72
C LEU A 155 4.38 6.70 10.51
N LYS A 156 5.05 7.79 10.94
CA LYS A 156 6.29 7.69 11.74
C LYS A 156 6.08 7.08 13.13
N MET A 157 4.86 7.17 13.68
CA MET A 157 4.49 6.58 14.95
C MET A 157 4.52 5.04 14.92
N ALA A 158 4.19 4.43 13.78
CA ALA A 158 4.05 2.99 13.64
C ALA A 158 5.40 2.27 13.73
N ASP A 159 5.39 1.09 14.35
CA ASP A 159 6.52 0.16 14.37
C ASP A 159 6.43 -0.85 13.22
N CYS A 160 5.21 -1.11 12.72
CA CYS A 160 4.93 -1.95 11.56
C CYS A 160 3.72 -1.43 10.81
N HIS A 161 3.78 -1.41 9.48
CA HIS A 161 2.67 -1.02 8.61
C HIS A 161 2.07 -2.21 7.90
N LEU A 162 0.74 -2.27 7.82
CA LEU A 162 0.02 -3.30 7.09
C LEU A 162 -0.40 -2.81 5.71
N VAL A 163 0.19 -3.38 4.67
CA VAL A 163 -0.18 -3.21 3.26
C VAL A 163 -0.79 -4.51 2.77
N ILE A 164 -1.95 -4.84 3.31
CA ILE A 164 -2.60 -6.12 3.09
C ILE A 164 -3.75 -6.01 2.11
N GLN A 165 -3.90 -7.06 1.31
CA GLN A 165 -4.95 -7.22 0.32
C GLN A 165 -5.15 -8.69 -0.01
N LYS A 166 -6.37 -9.02 -0.45
CA LYS A 166 -6.72 -10.38 -0.88
C LYS A 166 -6.03 -10.73 -2.19
N ARG A 167 -5.87 -12.02 -2.43
CA ARG A 167 -5.36 -12.59 -3.68
C ARG A 167 -6.11 -12.02 -4.89
N GLY A 168 -5.38 -11.71 -5.97
CA GLY A 168 -5.95 -11.10 -7.16
C GLY A 168 -6.40 -9.63 -7.01
N ALA A 169 -6.20 -8.99 -5.85
CA ALA A 169 -6.44 -7.56 -5.67
C ALA A 169 -5.20 -6.71 -5.92
N ALA A 170 -4.01 -7.34 -5.86
CA ALA A 170 -2.68 -6.72 -5.95
C ALA A 170 -2.17 -6.50 -7.38
N ASP A 171 -2.85 -7.03 -8.39
CA ASP A 171 -2.28 -7.35 -9.70
C ASP A 171 -1.81 -6.19 -10.57
N ALA A 172 -2.12 -4.95 -10.22
CA ALA A 172 -1.93 -3.91 -11.24
C ALA A 172 -1.19 -2.66 -10.79
N VAL A 173 -1.09 -2.34 -9.50
CA VAL A 173 -0.64 -0.99 -9.07
C VAL A 173 0.03 -1.00 -7.72
N LEU A 174 1.15 -0.28 -7.60
CA LEU A 174 1.73 0.07 -6.30
C LEU A 174 0.70 0.90 -5.50
N PRO A 175 0.23 0.45 -4.32
CA PRO A 175 -0.73 1.21 -3.53
C PRO A 175 -0.15 2.56 -3.13
N SER A 176 -0.91 3.64 -3.31
CA SER A 176 -0.46 5.00 -2.94
C SER A 176 -0.08 5.13 -1.46
N LYS A 177 -0.68 4.34 -0.57
CA LYS A 177 -0.28 4.29 0.84
C LYS A 177 1.16 3.78 1.03
N LEU A 178 1.63 2.85 0.18
CA LEU A 178 2.98 2.32 0.29
C LEU A 178 4.02 3.38 -0.03
N THR A 179 3.76 4.28 -0.99
CA THR A 179 4.73 5.34 -1.32
C THR A 179 5.06 6.22 -0.11
N ASN A 180 4.05 6.57 0.69
CA ASN A 180 4.24 7.38 1.89
C ASN A 180 4.87 6.58 3.04
N ILE A 181 4.56 5.28 3.17
CA ILE A 181 5.19 4.40 4.15
C ILE A 181 6.69 4.26 3.87
N LEU A 182 7.06 4.08 2.61
CA LEU A 182 8.47 4.03 2.21
C LEU A 182 9.17 5.36 2.44
N ALA A 183 8.52 6.48 2.13
CA ALA A 183 9.05 7.82 2.33
C ALA A 183 9.36 8.15 3.80
N VAL A 184 8.56 7.65 4.74
CA VAL A 184 8.80 7.84 6.18
C VAL A 184 9.85 6.86 6.74
N GLY A 185 10.35 5.93 5.92
CA GLY A 185 11.23 4.85 6.35
C GLY A 185 10.53 3.81 7.23
N GLY A 186 9.25 3.54 6.96
CA GLY A 186 8.44 2.61 7.75
C GLY A 186 8.69 1.15 7.37
N ASN A 187 8.70 0.25 8.35
CA ASN A 187 8.70 -1.19 8.12
C ASN A 187 7.29 -1.64 7.69
N ALA A 188 7.16 -2.21 6.52
CA ALA A 188 5.88 -2.68 6.01
C ALA A 188 5.83 -4.22 5.90
N VAL A 189 4.68 -4.79 6.24
CA VAL A 189 4.30 -6.15 5.84
C VAL A 189 3.34 -6.04 4.67
N ILE A 190 3.73 -6.62 3.55
CA ILE A 190 2.99 -6.59 2.28
C ILE A 190 2.47 -7.98 1.98
N THR A 191 1.16 -8.13 1.78
CA THR A 191 0.62 -9.38 1.24
C THR A 191 0.61 -9.32 -0.28
N ALA A 192 1.45 -10.12 -0.93
CA ALA A 192 1.55 -10.16 -2.39
C ALA A 192 2.04 -11.52 -2.89
N GLU A 193 1.59 -11.91 -4.07
CA GLU A 193 2.16 -13.03 -4.81
C GLU A 193 3.43 -12.57 -5.53
N HIS A 194 4.40 -13.46 -5.73
CA HIS A 194 5.71 -13.12 -6.28
C HIS A 194 5.66 -12.53 -7.69
N ASP A 195 4.66 -12.88 -8.50
CA ASP A 195 4.47 -12.41 -9.87
C ASP A 195 3.71 -11.07 -9.97
N THR A 196 3.25 -10.53 -8.84
CA THR A 196 2.61 -9.21 -8.79
C THR A 196 3.63 -8.06 -8.78
N GLU A 197 3.19 -6.83 -9.08
CA GLU A 197 4.03 -5.63 -9.00
C GLU A 197 4.68 -5.45 -7.62
N LEU A 198 3.92 -5.72 -6.55
CA LEU A 198 4.42 -5.65 -5.17
C LEU A 198 5.43 -6.76 -4.84
N GLY A 199 5.14 -7.99 -5.26
CA GLY A 199 6.06 -9.11 -5.08
C GLY A 199 7.38 -8.87 -5.81
N GLN A 200 7.33 -8.38 -7.04
CA GLN A 200 8.51 -8.03 -7.83
C GLN A 200 9.31 -6.88 -7.21
N LEU A 201 8.64 -5.87 -6.61
CA LEU A 201 9.32 -4.82 -5.88
C LEU A 201 10.14 -5.39 -4.69
N CYS A 202 9.53 -6.28 -3.90
CA CYS A 202 10.21 -6.89 -2.75
C CYS A 202 11.41 -7.77 -3.17
N ILE A 203 11.34 -8.40 -4.34
CA ILE A 203 12.45 -9.19 -4.90
C ILE A 203 13.57 -8.27 -5.41
N ALA A 204 13.21 -7.19 -6.12
CA ALA A 204 14.17 -6.26 -6.71
C ALA A 204 14.90 -5.39 -5.69
N GLU A 205 14.24 -5.07 -4.57
CA GLU A 205 14.76 -4.22 -3.50
C GLU A 205 14.72 -4.98 -2.14
N PRO A 206 15.65 -5.91 -1.90
CA PRO A 206 15.67 -6.70 -0.67
C PRO A 206 15.76 -5.81 0.57
N GLY A 207 14.86 -6.04 1.54
CA GLY A 207 14.78 -5.25 2.76
C GLY A 207 13.82 -4.06 2.70
N ILE A 208 13.23 -3.74 1.54
CA ILE A 208 12.26 -2.65 1.41
C ILE A 208 10.99 -2.90 2.24
N ALA A 209 10.59 -4.16 2.34
CA ALA A 209 9.43 -4.61 3.11
C ALA A 209 9.50 -6.12 3.37
N VAL A 210 8.69 -6.61 4.30
CA VAL A 210 8.46 -8.04 4.52
C VAL A 210 7.29 -8.48 3.64
N CYS A 211 7.57 -9.25 2.59
CA CYS A 211 6.55 -9.78 1.69
C CYS A 211 6.07 -11.15 2.18
N VAL A 212 4.76 -11.31 2.31
CA VAL A 212 4.13 -12.55 2.77
C VAL A 212 2.98 -12.98 1.86
N GLU A 213 2.62 -14.24 1.91
CA GLU A 213 1.53 -14.78 1.10
C GLU A 213 0.17 -14.17 1.51
N PRO A 214 -0.66 -13.75 0.52
CA PRO A 214 -2.01 -13.26 0.79
C PRO A 214 -2.91 -14.31 1.43
N GLU A 215 -3.86 -13.87 2.26
CA GLU A 215 -4.90 -14.70 2.89
C GLU A 215 -4.38 -15.82 3.81
N SER A 216 -3.12 -15.74 4.22
CA SER A 216 -2.52 -16.61 5.23
C SER A 216 -2.33 -15.85 6.54
N VAL A 217 -3.07 -16.24 7.58
CA VAL A 217 -2.95 -15.66 8.93
C VAL A 217 -1.58 -15.98 9.54
N ASP A 218 -1.05 -17.19 9.29
CA ASP A 218 0.26 -17.61 9.79
C ASP A 218 1.39 -16.81 9.14
N ALA A 219 1.34 -16.64 7.82
CA ALA A 219 2.33 -15.85 7.10
C ALA A 219 2.29 -14.37 7.52
N LEU A 220 1.07 -13.81 7.72
CA LEU A 220 0.91 -12.44 8.20
C LEU A 220 1.47 -12.26 9.63
N ALA A 221 1.21 -13.22 10.52
CA ALA A 221 1.75 -13.21 11.89
C ALA A 221 3.28 -13.20 11.89
N GLN A 222 3.91 -14.13 11.17
CA GLN A 222 5.37 -14.21 11.03
C GLN A 222 5.96 -12.95 10.38
N GLY A 223 5.25 -12.39 9.39
CA GLY A 223 5.66 -11.15 8.74
C GLY A 223 5.67 -9.96 9.71
N ILE A 224 4.66 -9.85 10.57
CA ILE A 224 4.58 -8.80 11.59
C ILE A 224 5.70 -8.95 12.62
N GLU A 225 5.96 -10.16 13.14
CA GLU A 225 7.08 -10.43 14.05
C GLU A 225 8.42 -10.06 13.40
N SER A 226 8.63 -10.44 12.14
CA SER A 226 9.83 -10.11 11.38
C SER A 226 10.00 -8.59 11.21
N ALA A 227 8.93 -7.88 10.84
CA ALA A 227 8.96 -6.42 10.66
C ALA A 227 9.23 -5.68 11.98
N LEU A 228 8.67 -6.16 13.10
CA LEU A 228 8.89 -5.59 14.44
C LEU A 228 10.28 -5.85 15.00
N ALA A 229 11.00 -6.84 14.47
CA ALA A 229 12.39 -7.14 14.82
C ALA A 229 13.42 -6.26 14.06
N LEU A 230 12.99 -5.59 12.99
CA LEU A 230 13.86 -4.68 12.23
C LEU A 230 14.09 -3.35 13.00
N PRO A 231 15.17 -2.62 12.70
CA PRO A 231 15.34 -1.25 13.15
C PRO A 231 14.13 -0.40 12.77
N LYS A 232 13.69 0.50 13.66
CA LYS A 232 12.48 1.30 13.45
C LYS A 232 12.54 2.17 12.18
N ASP A 233 13.74 2.59 11.77
CA ASP A 233 13.99 3.37 10.56
C ASP A 233 14.52 2.44 9.45
N ASN A 234 13.68 2.15 8.47
CA ASN A 234 14.04 1.34 7.31
C ASN A 234 14.73 2.22 6.27
N THR A 235 16.07 2.18 6.28
CA THR A 235 16.90 2.98 5.35
C THR A 235 16.71 2.56 3.89
N VAL A 236 16.53 1.26 3.61
CA VAL A 236 16.28 0.75 2.25
C VAL A 236 14.97 1.33 1.68
N ALA A 237 13.91 1.35 2.48
CA ALA A 237 12.63 1.91 2.10
C ALA A 237 12.75 3.42 1.80
N ARG A 238 13.44 4.17 2.67
CA ARG A 238 13.63 5.60 2.51
C ARG A 238 14.48 5.94 1.28
N GLU A 239 15.61 5.29 1.10
CA GLU A 239 16.49 5.48 -0.07
C GLU A 239 15.78 5.16 -1.39
N TYR A 240 14.96 4.11 -1.41
CA TYR A 240 14.11 3.81 -2.56
C TYR A 240 13.11 4.93 -2.83
N ALA A 241 12.44 5.45 -1.79
CA ALA A 241 11.48 6.53 -1.95
C ALA A 241 12.15 7.82 -2.47
N GLU A 242 13.30 8.20 -1.93
CA GLU A 242 14.08 9.37 -2.37
C GLU A 242 14.53 9.23 -3.84
N ARG A 243 15.00 8.06 -4.23
CA ARG A 243 15.49 7.80 -5.59
C ARG A 243 14.36 7.73 -6.61
N THR A 244 13.23 7.09 -6.25
CA THR A 244 12.24 6.61 -7.24
C THR A 244 10.87 7.27 -7.10
N LEU A 245 10.49 7.73 -5.91
CA LEU A 245 9.14 8.21 -5.63
C LEU A 245 9.06 9.70 -5.34
N GLU A 246 10.20 10.41 -5.30
CA GLU A 246 10.19 11.86 -5.08
C GLU A 246 9.45 12.57 -6.22
N LYS A 247 8.48 13.39 -5.86
CA LYS A 247 7.55 14.07 -6.77
C LYS A 247 8.27 14.81 -7.90
N GLU A 248 9.27 15.61 -7.56
CA GLU A 248 9.98 16.43 -8.55
C GLU A 248 10.75 15.56 -9.56
N ASN A 249 11.34 14.46 -9.10
CA ASN A 249 12.04 13.50 -9.96
C ASN A 249 11.07 12.80 -10.91
N VAL A 250 9.93 12.32 -10.39
CA VAL A 250 8.90 11.64 -11.19
C VAL A 250 8.31 12.58 -12.25
N LEU A 251 7.99 13.82 -11.87
CA LEU A 251 7.44 14.81 -12.80
C LEU A 251 8.46 15.23 -13.86
N SER A 252 9.73 15.46 -13.47
CA SER A 252 10.80 15.83 -14.40
C SER A 252 11.05 14.73 -15.42
N GLN A 253 11.11 13.47 -14.98
CA GLN A 253 11.28 12.32 -15.87
C GLN A 253 10.08 12.19 -16.83
N PHE A 254 8.86 12.32 -16.33
CA PHE A 254 7.65 12.25 -17.16
C PHE A 254 7.63 13.34 -18.24
N ILE A 255 8.02 14.57 -17.88
CA ILE A 255 8.11 15.67 -18.85
C ILE A 255 9.20 15.38 -19.91
N ALA A 256 10.33 14.84 -19.51
CA ALA A 256 11.39 14.44 -20.45
C ALA A 256 10.90 13.35 -21.42
N ASP A 257 10.24 12.31 -20.89
CA ASP A 257 9.72 11.19 -21.70
C ASP A 257 8.61 11.61 -22.69
N ILE A 258 7.82 12.65 -22.38
CA ILE A 258 6.82 13.19 -23.33
C ILE A 258 7.48 13.98 -24.46
N ARG A 259 8.60 14.66 -24.18
CA ARG A 259 9.26 15.53 -25.16
C ARG A 259 10.16 14.79 -26.13
N GLY A 260 10.49 13.51 -25.82
CA GLY A 260 11.27 12.60 -26.67
C GLY A 260 12.71 12.95 -26.66
#